data_38672f20403e6de39a6a933339e6f10a
#
_entry.id   38672f20403e6de39a6a933339e6f10a
#
_cell.length_a   1.000
_cell.length_b   1.000
_cell.length_c   1.000
_cell.angle_alpha   90.00
_cell.angle_beta   90.00
_cell.angle_gamma   90.00
#
_symmetry.space_group_name_H-M   'P 1'
#
loop_
_entity.id
_entity.type
_entity.pdbx_description
1 polymer ?
#
loop_
_entity_poly.entity_id
_entity_poly.type
_entity_poly.pdbx_seq_one_letter_code
_entity_poly.pdbx_strand_id
1 'polypeptide(L)'
;RLDNVYAYVSTRQGDRRLRPVKNREQLFEGRVFYITLLDPQTDIAELDEVFSRENGFAVNCMPDTYDKDVIWYEIFSRNASKASALLQVMELTHADRLVCFGDNNNDLSMIRAADTGVAVSNACDALKANADIVIGSNDEGAVPLYIARENGIQPSPREPVRTHSDRFSQALSSAMTRVRGIHGSVGTQNEKLIHATLKNYYSPYSDDQEIRIGKFFADAVNEDGIFEIQTRKLHALSEKLEAFTQAARVTIVHPVEVMSRNVYINSDTGEILEETPFRRVNKRQEIYEELYSIRKFLSDSNITIILAKLKIEKRVAYPGNSRPDMRSRSVRKKANITKIPLELVEELRIPLPGGLSVFMPEGLPEEFTKSEFCNIAKEPASSLRLEILREAGLIVRVGSQGRKYLYSVNKGGAK
;
A
#
# COMPACT_ATOMS: atom_id res chain seq x y z
N ARG A 1 29.71 6.86 8.74
CA ARG A 1 29.88 7.47 7.41
C ARG A 1 28.53 7.78 6.81
N LEU A 2 28.39 8.93 6.14
CA LEU A 2 27.10 9.47 5.66
C LEU A 2 26.34 8.54 4.70
N ASP A 3 27.05 7.66 3.98
CA ASP A 3 26.44 6.86 2.90
C ASP A 3 25.47 5.77 3.40
N ASN A 4 25.77 5.07 4.49
CA ASN A 4 24.92 4.02 5.04
C ASN A 4 23.66 4.58 5.70
N VAL A 5 23.83 5.70 6.42
CA VAL A 5 22.70 6.44 7.00
C VAL A 5 21.83 7.02 5.89
N TYR A 6 22.43 7.46 4.77
CA TYR A 6 21.71 7.99 3.61
C TYR A 6 20.86 6.91 2.94
N ALA A 7 21.38 5.71 2.76
CA ALA A 7 20.64 4.57 2.23
C ALA A 7 19.44 4.23 3.13
N TYR A 8 19.65 4.16 4.46
CA TYR A 8 18.58 3.90 5.42
C TYR A 8 17.49 4.99 5.42
N VAL A 9 17.89 6.28 5.42
CA VAL A 9 16.95 7.41 5.43
C VAL A 9 16.24 7.53 4.09
N SER A 10 16.90 7.21 2.96
CA SER A 10 16.29 7.29 1.63
C SER A 10 15.10 6.34 1.46
N THR A 11 15.14 5.16 2.12
CA THR A 11 14.01 4.20 2.13
C THR A 11 12.85 4.65 3.02
N ARG A 12 13.04 5.69 3.83
CA ARG A 12 12.07 6.22 4.81
C ARG A 12 11.76 7.69 4.61
N GLN A 13 11.85 8.16 3.37
CA GLN A 13 11.49 9.55 3.02
C GLN A 13 10.04 9.81 3.44
N GLY A 14 9.83 10.93 4.14
CA GLY A 14 8.51 11.32 4.67
C GLY A 14 8.17 10.78 6.05
N ASP A 15 9.00 9.93 6.67
CA ASP A 15 8.80 9.53 8.07
C ASP A 15 9.08 10.73 9.01
N ARG A 16 8.02 11.23 9.64
CA ARG A 16 8.09 12.40 10.55
C ARG A 16 8.93 12.16 11.80
N ARG A 17 9.24 10.93 12.13
CA ARG A 17 10.12 10.58 13.25
C ARG A 17 11.58 10.85 12.90
N LEU A 18 11.93 10.85 11.60
CA LEU A 18 13.27 11.16 11.12
C LEU A 18 13.37 12.68 10.91
N ARG A 19 14.16 13.34 11.77
CA ARG A 19 14.46 14.77 11.65
C ARG A 19 15.94 14.94 11.37
N PRO A 20 16.34 15.39 10.17
CA PRO A 20 17.73 15.68 9.89
C PRO A 20 18.21 16.84 10.79
N VAL A 21 19.36 16.70 11.40
CA VAL A 21 20.00 17.73 12.20
C VAL A 21 21.02 18.51 11.35
N LYS A 22 21.19 19.80 11.65
CA LYS A 22 22.12 20.68 10.91
C LYS A 22 23.52 20.65 11.48
N ASN A 23 23.66 20.33 12.74
CA ASN A 23 24.92 20.25 13.46
C ASN A 23 24.86 19.14 14.52
N ARG A 24 26.04 18.83 15.08
CA ARG A 24 26.22 17.72 16.02
C ARG A 24 25.53 17.97 17.37
N GLU A 25 25.45 19.23 17.80
CA GLU A 25 24.86 19.63 19.08
C GLU A 25 23.36 19.33 19.11
N GLN A 26 22.68 19.42 17.98
CA GLN A 26 21.24 19.11 17.87
C GLN A 26 20.90 17.63 18.13
N LEU A 27 21.87 16.71 18.01
CA LEU A 27 21.66 15.30 18.37
C LEU A 27 21.42 15.11 19.86
N PHE A 28 21.87 16.05 20.68
CA PHE A 28 21.79 15.99 22.15
C PHE A 28 20.73 16.92 22.74
N GLU A 29 19.90 17.54 21.90
CA GLU A 29 18.76 18.33 22.37
C GLU A 29 17.67 17.43 22.96
N GLY A 30 17.24 17.73 24.19
CA GLY A 30 16.20 16.98 24.89
C GLY A 30 16.74 15.77 25.67
N ARG A 31 15.94 14.71 25.77
CA ARG A 31 16.34 13.45 26.43
C ARG A 31 16.64 12.41 25.36
N VAL A 32 17.92 12.07 25.22
CA VAL A 32 18.35 10.95 24.38
C VAL A 32 18.15 9.66 25.16
N PHE A 33 17.35 8.73 24.64
CA PHE A 33 17.03 7.45 25.27
C PHE A 33 17.45 6.25 24.42
N TYR A 34 17.80 6.49 23.17
CA TYR A 34 18.21 5.46 22.20
C TYR A 34 19.14 6.06 21.15
N ILE A 35 20.22 5.37 20.87
CA ILE A 35 21.20 5.77 19.84
C ILE A 35 21.38 4.57 18.91
N THR A 36 21.27 4.79 17.61
CA THR A 36 21.59 3.77 16.61
C THR A 36 22.72 4.29 15.72
N LEU A 37 23.71 3.46 15.52
CA LEU A 37 24.81 3.68 14.60
C LEU A 37 24.76 2.61 13.51
N LEU A 38 25.08 3.00 12.29
CA LEU A 38 25.18 2.13 11.13
C LEU A 38 26.57 2.35 10.52
N ASP A 39 27.49 1.46 10.83
CA ASP A 39 28.88 1.62 10.41
C ASP A 39 29.58 0.26 10.25
N PRO A 40 30.73 0.20 9.54
CA PRO A 40 31.55 -1.01 9.46
C PRO A 40 31.97 -1.54 10.84
N GLN A 41 32.13 -2.84 10.96
CA GLN A 41 32.49 -3.52 12.20
C GLN A 41 33.77 -2.95 12.87
N THR A 42 34.72 -2.47 12.07
CA THR A 42 35.96 -1.89 12.58
C THR A 42 35.74 -0.61 13.40
N ASP A 43 34.78 0.21 13.01
CA ASP A 43 34.49 1.48 13.66
C ASP A 43 33.60 1.30 14.91
N ILE A 44 32.83 0.19 14.94
CA ILE A 44 31.97 -0.18 16.07
C ILE A 44 32.75 -0.79 17.23
N ALA A 45 33.84 -1.51 16.98
CA ALA A 45 34.61 -2.25 17.99
C ALA A 45 35.11 -1.36 19.14
N GLU A 46 35.58 -0.15 18.84
CA GLU A 46 36.04 0.81 19.85
C GLU A 46 34.89 1.32 20.73
N LEU A 47 33.71 1.51 20.12
CA LEU A 47 32.52 1.96 20.85
C LEU A 47 31.97 0.85 21.74
N ASP A 48 31.97 -0.38 21.25
CA ASP A 48 31.51 -1.54 22.01
C ASP A 48 32.38 -1.79 23.23
N GLU A 49 33.70 -1.58 23.16
CA GLU A 49 34.61 -1.66 24.29
C GLU A 49 34.27 -0.64 25.39
N VAL A 50 33.81 0.54 25.03
CA VAL A 50 33.41 1.60 25.98
C VAL A 50 32.04 1.30 26.59
N PHE A 51 31.01 1.10 25.76
CA PHE A 51 29.64 1.03 26.23
C PHE A 51 29.26 -0.31 26.88
N SER A 52 29.88 -1.42 26.47
CA SER A 52 29.63 -2.71 27.12
C SER A 52 30.19 -2.80 28.56
N ARG A 53 31.16 -1.93 28.89
CA ARG A 53 31.71 -1.80 30.27
C ARG A 53 30.92 -0.88 31.15
N GLU A 54 30.12 0.01 30.60
CA GLU A 54 29.33 0.98 31.35
C GLU A 54 28.05 0.38 31.94
N ASN A 55 27.90 0.43 33.24
CA ASN A 55 26.81 -0.25 33.98
C ASN A 55 25.41 0.31 33.72
N GLY A 56 25.29 1.49 33.12
CA GLY A 56 24.00 2.15 32.84
C GLY A 56 23.35 1.83 31.52
N PHE A 57 24.11 1.24 30.59
CA PHE A 57 23.68 1.01 29.21
C PHE A 57 23.58 -0.47 28.89
N ALA A 58 22.72 -0.79 27.93
CA ALA A 58 22.70 -2.03 27.18
C ALA A 58 23.04 -1.74 25.72
N VAL A 59 23.77 -2.63 25.11
CA VAL A 59 24.13 -2.55 23.69
C VAL A 59 23.56 -3.74 22.94
N ASN A 60 23.19 -3.51 21.69
CA ASN A 60 22.78 -4.53 20.75
C ASN A 60 23.59 -4.36 19.47
N CYS A 61 24.26 -5.40 19.04
CA CYS A 61 25.16 -5.37 17.91
C CYS A 61 24.73 -6.48 16.92
N MET A 62 24.27 -6.10 15.73
CA MET A 62 23.76 -7.02 14.73
C MET A 62 24.24 -6.64 13.33
N PRO A 63 24.65 -7.59 12.49
CA PRO A 63 24.88 -7.32 11.08
C PRO A 63 23.58 -6.92 10.40
N ASP A 64 23.67 -6.01 9.43
CA ASP A 64 22.52 -5.65 8.60
C ASP A 64 22.03 -6.86 7.79
N THR A 65 20.74 -6.89 7.52
CA THR A 65 20.11 -8.01 6.79
C THR A 65 20.51 -8.05 5.33
N TYR A 66 20.77 -6.89 4.73
CA TYR A 66 21.05 -6.72 3.30
C TYR A 66 22.53 -6.52 3.00
N ASP A 67 23.28 -5.93 3.94
CA ASP A 67 24.72 -5.66 3.82
C ASP A 67 25.44 -6.14 5.10
N LYS A 68 26.03 -7.32 5.04
CA LYS A 68 26.68 -7.94 6.20
C LYS A 68 27.95 -7.24 6.68
N ASP A 69 28.51 -6.33 5.88
CA ASP A 69 29.66 -5.52 6.26
C ASP A 69 29.25 -4.29 7.09
N VAL A 70 27.94 -4.01 7.15
CA VAL A 70 27.34 -2.96 7.98
C VAL A 70 26.79 -3.55 9.27
N ILE A 71 27.14 -2.92 10.38
CA ILE A 71 26.67 -3.29 11.72
C ILE A 71 25.65 -2.28 12.21
N TRP A 72 24.51 -2.76 12.65
CA TRP A 72 23.58 -2.04 13.49
C TRP A 72 24.07 -2.09 14.94
N TYR A 73 24.49 -0.97 15.45
CA TYR A 73 24.93 -0.85 16.84
C TYR A 73 23.98 0.08 17.59
N GLU A 74 23.30 -0.46 18.56
CA GLU A 74 22.23 0.22 19.28
C GLU A 74 22.63 0.35 20.75
N ILE A 75 22.53 1.57 21.30
CA ILE A 75 22.83 1.89 22.69
C ILE A 75 21.55 2.42 23.33
N PHE A 76 21.14 1.84 24.43
CA PHE A 76 19.94 2.23 25.19
C PHE A 76 20.11 1.99 26.69
N SER A 77 19.19 2.53 27.47
CA SER A 77 19.20 2.30 28.92
C SER A 77 19.00 0.81 29.20
N ARG A 78 19.78 0.24 30.11
CA ARG A 78 19.61 -1.15 30.54
C ARG A 78 18.20 -1.45 31.07
N ASN A 79 17.51 -0.45 31.60
CA ASN A 79 16.14 -0.55 32.07
C ASN A 79 15.08 -0.47 30.93
N ALA A 80 15.49 -0.17 29.71
CA ALA A 80 14.62 -0.06 28.54
C ALA A 80 14.64 -1.32 27.64
N SER A 81 14.92 -2.49 28.22
CA SER A 81 14.87 -3.75 27.50
C SER A 81 13.43 -4.23 27.27
N LYS A 82 13.20 -5.08 26.25
CA LYS A 82 11.90 -5.74 26.04
C LYS A 82 11.45 -6.50 27.29
N ALA A 83 12.34 -7.18 27.98
CA ALA A 83 12.05 -7.88 29.22
C ALA A 83 11.56 -6.94 30.33
N SER A 84 12.24 -5.83 30.55
CA SER A 84 11.84 -4.84 31.54
C SER A 84 10.47 -4.23 31.24
N ALA A 85 10.20 -3.91 29.95
CA ALA A 85 8.91 -3.41 29.53
C ALA A 85 7.77 -4.41 29.76
N LEU A 86 8.01 -5.69 29.47
CA LEU A 86 7.01 -6.75 29.68
C LEU A 86 6.70 -6.96 31.16
N LEU A 87 7.68 -6.94 32.03
CA LEU A 87 7.46 -7.04 33.48
C LEU A 87 6.63 -5.86 34.01
N GLN A 88 6.86 -4.65 33.51
CA GLN A 88 6.03 -3.51 33.84
C GLN A 88 4.59 -3.66 33.33
N VAL A 89 4.40 -4.18 32.11
CA VAL A 89 3.06 -4.48 31.59
C VAL A 89 2.37 -5.56 32.41
N MET A 90 3.06 -6.61 32.81
CA MET A 90 2.52 -7.63 33.74
C MET A 90 2.01 -7.01 35.04
N GLU A 91 2.80 -6.14 35.68
CA GLU A 91 2.41 -5.45 36.90
C GLU A 91 1.18 -4.56 36.67
N LEU A 92 1.16 -3.77 35.59
CA LEU A 92 0.05 -2.89 35.23
C LEU A 92 -1.25 -3.63 34.88
N THR A 93 -1.15 -4.79 34.28
CA THR A 93 -2.31 -5.61 33.87
C THR A 93 -2.72 -6.62 34.94
N HIS A 94 -1.95 -6.75 36.03
CA HIS A 94 -2.14 -7.78 37.04
C HIS A 94 -2.16 -9.22 36.44
N ALA A 95 -1.33 -9.44 35.43
CA ALA A 95 -1.24 -10.73 34.75
C ALA A 95 -0.43 -11.73 35.60
N ASP A 96 -0.96 -12.94 35.74
CA ASP A 96 -0.33 -14.01 36.53
C ASP A 96 0.66 -14.85 35.74
N ARG A 97 0.68 -14.73 34.41
CA ARG A 97 1.53 -15.53 33.52
C ARG A 97 1.97 -14.72 32.32
N LEU A 98 3.25 -14.87 31.96
CA LEU A 98 3.89 -14.25 30.81
C LEU A 98 4.33 -15.33 29.81
N VAL A 99 3.77 -15.29 28.61
CA VAL A 99 4.19 -16.11 27.46
C VAL A 99 4.80 -15.19 26.41
N CYS A 100 6.04 -15.48 26.03
CA CYS A 100 6.76 -14.66 25.05
C CYS A 100 7.10 -15.48 23.81
N PHE A 101 7.01 -14.84 22.65
CA PHE A 101 7.38 -15.40 21.35
C PHE A 101 8.56 -14.62 20.78
N GLY A 102 9.50 -15.32 20.13
CA GLY A 102 10.66 -14.67 19.55
C GLY A 102 11.26 -15.43 18.38
N ASP A 103 12.08 -14.73 17.58
CA ASP A 103 12.77 -15.28 16.41
C ASP A 103 14.26 -14.92 16.36
N ASN A 104 14.72 -13.91 17.10
CA ASN A 104 16.09 -13.43 16.97
C ASN A 104 16.74 -13.13 18.34
N ASN A 105 18.07 -12.86 18.32
CA ASN A 105 18.89 -12.61 19.52
C ASN A 105 18.38 -11.46 20.39
N ASN A 106 17.76 -10.44 19.81
CA ASN A 106 17.18 -9.31 20.55
C ASN A 106 15.97 -9.71 21.43
N ASP A 107 15.43 -10.93 21.26
CA ASP A 107 14.33 -11.49 22.04
C ASP A 107 14.80 -12.39 23.20
N LEU A 108 16.11 -12.72 23.27
CA LEU A 108 16.65 -13.61 24.28
C LEU A 108 16.31 -13.17 25.71
N SER A 109 16.42 -11.87 26.00
CA SER A 109 16.10 -11.35 27.33
C SER A 109 14.63 -11.50 27.69
N MET A 110 13.75 -11.36 26.71
CA MET A 110 12.32 -11.52 26.82
C MET A 110 11.93 -12.99 27.03
N ILE A 111 12.50 -13.89 26.24
CA ILE A 111 12.29 -15.34 26.35
C ILE A 111 12.71 -15.86 27.74
N ARG A 112 13.87 -15.40 28.24
CA ARG A 112 14.37 -15.80 29.56
C ARG A 112 13.57 -15.23 30.74
N ALA A 113 12.88 -14.11 30.55
CA ALA A 113 12.06 -13.48 31.57
C ALA A 113 10.62 -14.01 31.60
N ALA A 114 10.23 -14.78 30.62
CA ALA A 114 8.87 -15.32 30.49
C ALA A 114 8.70 -16.58 31.38
N ASP A 115 7.45 -16.81 31.83
CA ASP A 115 7.04 -18.10 32.42
C ASP A 115 7.01 -19.22 31.37
N THR A 116 6.83 -18.84 30.10
CA THR A 116 6.97 -19.73 28.95
C THR A 116 7.57 -18.97 27.78
N GLY A 117 8.78 -19.28 27.43
CA GLY A 117 9.48 -18.75 26.25
C GLY A 117 9.27 -19.67 25.05
N VAL A 118 8.72 -19.12 23.96
CA VAL A 118 8.38 -19.86 22.74
C VAL A 118 9.20 -19.33 21.56
N ALA A 119 10.00 -20.17 20.93
CA ALA A 119 10.71 -19.85 19.69
C ALA A 119 9.97 -20.40 18.48
N VAL A 120 9.97 -19.64 17.37
CA VAL A 120 9.52 -20.19 16.08
C VAL A 120 10.61 -21.05 15.44
N SER A 121 10.26 -22.01 14.58
CA SER A 121 11.22 -22.95 13.99
C SER A 121 12.29 -22.29 13.12
N ASN A 122 11.97 -21.14 12.53
CA ASN A 122 12.90 -20.31 11.77
C ASN A 122 13.68 -19.29 12.63
N ALA A 123 13.56 -19.35 13.95
CA ALA A 123 14.34 -18.53 14.86
C ALA A 123 15.84 -18.90 14.83
N CYS A 124 16.70 -17.98 15.26
CA CYS A 124 18.14 -18.25 15.40
C CYS A 124 18.41 -19.35 16.45
N ASP A 125 19.51 -20.07 16.28
CA ASP A 125 19.85 -21.23 17.14
C ASP A 125 20.02 -20.84 18.61
N ALA A 126 20.57 -19.66 18.88
CA ALA A 126 20.73 -19.16 20.23
C ALA A 126 19.37 -18.94 20.93
N LEU A 127 18.36 -18.49 20.22
CA LEU A 127 17.03 -18.32 20.78
C LEU A 127 16.34 -19.67 21.00
N LYS A 128 16.38 -20.56 20.01
CA LYS A 128 15.84 -21.94 20.15
C LYS A 128 16.43 -22.69 21.32
N ALA A 129 17.74 -22.53 21.58
CA ALA A 129 18.42 -23.16 22.71
C ALA A 129 18.00 -22.61 24.10
N ASN A 130 17.38 -21.43 24.15
CA ASN A 130 16.93 -20.77 25.39
C ASN A 130 15.40 -20.78 25.55
N ALA A 131 14.66 -21.24 24.57
CA ALA A 131 13.19 -21.29 24.63
C ALA A 131 12.74 -22.61 25.28
N ASP A 132 11.62 -22.57 26.01
CA ASP A 132 10.99 -23.76 26.58
C ASP A 132 10.34 -24.62 25.50
N ILE A 133 9.83 -23.98 24.46
CA ILE A 133 9.07 -24.61 23.37
C ILE A 133 9.54 -24.06 22.03
N VAL A 134 9.70 -24.95 21.06
CA VAL A 134 9.86 -24.56 19.64
C VAL A 134 8.61 -24.96 18.86
N ILE A 135 7.96 -23.99 18.22
CA ILE A 135 6.75 -24.18 17.42
C ILE A 135 7.08 -24.13 15.91
N GLY A 136 6.09 -24.27 15.04
CA GLY A 136 6.27 -24.08 13.59
C GLY A 136 6.79 -22.71 13.20
N SER A 137 7.04 -22.48 11.89
CA SER A 137 7.52 -21.20 11.38
C SER A 137 6.49 -20.07 11.56
N ASN A 138 6.97 -18.84 11.74
CA ASN A 138 6.11 -17.66 11.71
C ASN A 138 5.35 -17.52 10.37
N ASP A 139 5.98 -17.93 9.26
CA ASP A 139 5.34 -17.95 7.92
C ASP A 139 4.16 -18.93 7.84
N GLU A 140 4.13 -19.93 8.72
CA GLU A 140 3.04 -20.92 8.81
C GLU A 140 1.92 -20.50 9.79
N GLY A 141 2.02 -19.31 10.37
CA GLY A 141 1.08 -18.85 11.38
C GLY A 141 1.13 -19.62 12.69
N ALA A 142 2.31 -20.13 13.06
CA ALA A 142 2.48 -21.00 14.23
C ALA A 142 2.15 -20.30 15.55
N VAL A 143 2.43 -18.97 15.67
CA VAL A 143 2.13 -18.21 16.89
C VAL A 143 0.63 -18.14 17.18
N PRO A 144 -0.25 -17.68 16.27
CA PRO A 144 -1.69 -17.69 16.51
C PRO A 144 -2.25 -19.11 16.72
N LEU A 145 -1.70 -20.13 16.06
CA LEU A 145 -2.11 -21.52 16.28
C LEU A 145 -1.76 -22.01 17.69
N TYR A 146 -0.57 -21.66 18.20
CA TYR A 146 -0.16 -21.96 19.55
C TYR A 146 -1.08 -21.28 20.58
N ILE A 147 -1.34 -19.96 20.41
CA ILE A 147 -2.24 -19.22 21.30
C ILE A 147 -3.64 -19.83 21.29
N ALA A 148 -4.17 -20.15 20.14
CA ALA A 148 -5.48 -20.79 20.02
C ALA A 148 -5.54 -22.12 20.79
N ARG A 149 -4.53 -22.97 20.62
CA ARG A 149 -4.44 -24.28 21.28
C ARG A 149 -4.37 -24.14 22.80
N GLU A 150 -3.52 -23.26 23.31
CA GLU A 150 -3.37 -23.02 24.76
C GLU A 150 -4.66 -22.50 25.41
N ASN A 151 -5.49 -21.78 24.64
CA ASN A 151 -6.77 -21.26 25.13
C ASN A 151 -7.96 -22.15 24.79
N GLY A 152 -7.75 -23.38 24.33
CA GLY A 152 -8.83 -24.32 23.97
C GLY A 152 -9.68 -23.84 22.78
N ILE A 153 -9.19 -22.84 22.03
CA ILE A 153 -9.82 -22.35 20.83
C ILE A 153 -9.49 -23.35 19.72
N GLN A 154 -10.48 -24.03 19.19
CA GLN A 154 -10.30 -24.84 17.98
C GLN A 154 -9.97 -23.88 16.85
N PRO A 155 -8.73 -23.90 16.28
CA PRO A 155 -8.47 -23.12 15.09
C PRO A 155 -9.47 -23.61 14.05
N SER A 156 -10.22 -22.67 13.50
CA SER A 156 -10.99 -22.92 12.29
C SER A 156 -10.08 -23.65 11.30
N PRO A 157 -10.55 -24.71 10.59
CA PRO A 157 -9.72 -25.36 9.58
C PRO A 157 -9.07 -24.27 8.77
N ARG A 158 -7.73 -24.32 8.59
CA ARG A 158 -6.96 -23.31 7.86
C ARG A 158 -7.77 -22.91 6.65
N GLU A 159 -8.35 -21.70 6.67
CA GLU A 159 -8.80 -21.15 5.41
C GLU A 159 -7.56 -21.14 4.52
N PRO A 160 -7.60 -21.80 3.36
CA PRO A 160 -6.46 -21.82 2.46
C PRO A 160 -5.97 -20.40 2.28
N VAL A 161 -4.66 -20.18 2.25
CA VAL A 161 -4.05 -18.85 2.07
C VAL A 161 -4.90 -18.12 1.04
N ARG A 162 -5.66 -17.12 1.52
CA ARG A 162 -6.70 -16.49 0.71
C ARG A 162 -6.02 -15.90 -0.51
N THR A 163 -6.29 -16.46 -1.67
CA THR A 163 -5.81 -15.90 -2.93
C THR A 163 -6.30 -14.45 -3.04
N HIS A 164 -5.67 -13.65 -3.87
CA HIS A 164 -6.20 -12.31 -4.19
C HIS A 164 -7.68 -12.36 -4.57
N SER A 165 -8.10 -13.41 -5.28
CA SER A 165 -9.48 -13.67 -5.68
C SER A 165 -10.40 -13.89 -4.47
N ASP A 166 -9.98 -14.68 -3.47
CA ASP A 166 -10.78 -14.96 -2.27
C ASP A 166 -10.95 -13.70 -1.42
N ARG A 167 -9.87 -12.93 -1.23
CA ARG A 167 -9.91 -11.65 -0.51
C ARG A 167 -10.86 -10.66 -1.18
N PHE A 168 -10.81 -10.58 -2.51
CA PHE A 168 -11.67 -9.67 -3.27
C PHE A 168 -13.14 -10.11 -3.20
N SER A 169 -13.43 -11.40 -3.30
CA SER A 169 -14.77 -11.98 -3.18
C SER A 169 -15.36 -11.71 -1.80
N GLN A 170 -14.57 -11.83 -0.74
CA GLN A 170 -14.99 -11.49 0.62
C GLN A 170 -15.26 -9.99 0.79
N ALA A 171 -14.39 -9.14 0.27
CA ALA A 171 -14.55 -7.69 0.30
C ALA A 171 -15.85 -7.26 -0.42
N LEU A 172 -16.14 -7.88 -1.56
CA LEU A 172 -17.40 -7.68 -2.31
C LEU A 172 -18.62 -8.12 -1.48
N SER A 173 -18.57 -9.31 -0.89
CA SER A 173 -19.68 -9.84 -0.06
C SER A 173 -19.99 -8.89 1.10
N SER A 174 -18.95 -8.43 1.81
CA SER A 174 -19.09 -7.46 2.90
C SER A 174 -19.66 -6.12 2.43
N ALA A 175 -19.19 -5.63 1.26
CA ALA A 175 -19.71 -4.39 0.68
C ALA A 175 -21.18 -4.51 0.26
N MET A 176 -21.60 -5.64 -0.31
CA MET A 176 -22.99 -5.90 -0.71
C MET A 176 -23.94 -5.89 0.50
N THR A 177 -23.51 -6.43 1.63
CA THR A 177 -24.31 -6.45 2.87
C THR A 177 -24.53 -5.04 3.40
N ARG A 178 -23.48 -4.19 3.40
CA ARG A 178 -23.57 -2.78 3.84
C ARG A 178 -24.43 -1.92 2.92
N VAL A 179 -24.31 -2.10 1.60
CA VAL A 179 -24.99 -1.26 0.60
C VAL A 179 -26.49 -1.56 0.53
N ARG A 180 -26.95 -2.79 0.81
CA ARG A 180 -28.37 -3.15 0.85
C ARG A 180 -29.16 -2.39 1.92
N GLY A 181 -28.51 -1.88 2.96
CA GLY A 181 -29.14 -1.08 4.03
C GLY A 181 -29.34 0.40 3.72
N ILE A 182 -28.87 0.90 2.56
CA ILE A 182 -28.88 2.33 2.25
C ILE A 182 -29.89 2.60 1.12
N HIS A 183 -31.01 3.25 1.44
CA HIS A 183 -31.95 3.79 0.45
C HIS A 183 -31.33 5.01 -0.26
N GLY A 184 -31.01 4.91 -1.54
CA GLY A 184 -30.45 6.00 -2.35
C GLY A 184 -30.72 5.83 -3.86
N SER A 185 -30.53 6.90 -4.67
CA SER A 185 -30.69 6.84 -6.12
C SER A 185 -29.67 5.90 -6.76
N VAL A 186 -30.10 5.17 -7.77
CA VAL A 186 -29.37 4.03 -8.37
C VAL A 186 -28.01 4.36 -8.95
N GLY A 187 -27.80 5.55 -9.50
CA GLY A 187 -26.49 5.98 -10.05
C GLY A 187 -25.39 6.13 -9.00
N THR A 188 -25.76 6.53 -7.78
CA THR A 188 -24.84 6.68 -6.66
C THR A 188 -24.55 5.34 -5.95
N GLN A 189 -25.41 4.33 -6.08
CA GLN A 189 -25.18 3.01 -5.48
C GLN A 189 -24.09 2.21 -6.19
N ASN A 190 -23.95 2.36 -7.51
CA ASN A 190 -22.95 1.64 -8.30
C ASN A 190 -21.51 2.01 -7.93
N GLU A 191 -21.28 3.29 -7.74
CA GLU A 191 -19.98 3.81 -7.33
C GLU A 191 -19.69 3.47 -5.87
N LYS A 192 -20.73 3.50 -5.03
CA LYS A 192 -20.62 3.09 -3.62
C LYS A 192 -20.22 1.62 -3.48
N LEU A 193 -20.75 0.71 -4.33
CA LEU A 193 -20.39 -0.70 -4.26
C LEU A 193 -18.94 -0.95 -4.66
N ILE A 194 -18.46 -0.38 -5.78
CA ILE A 194 -17.05 -0.50 -6.21
C ILE A 194 -16.13 0.12 -5.16
N HIS A 195 -16.46 1.32 -4.68
CA HIS A 195 -15.70 2.02 -3.65
C HIS A 195 -15.63 1.18 -2.36
N ALA A 196 -16.77 0.72 -1.84
CA ALA A 196 -16.81 -0.08 -0.62
C ALA A 196 -16.06 -1.42 -0.77
N THR A 197 -16.16 -2.06 -1.94
CA THR A 197 -15.43 -3.30 -2.22
C THR A 197 -13.92 -3.07 -2.19
N LEU A 198 -13.42 -2.06 -2.88
CA LEU A 198 -12.00 -1.73 -2.89
C LEU A 198 -11.53 -1.27 -1.50
N LYS A 199 -12.32 -0.46 -0.80
CA LYS A 199 -11.98 -0.06 0.57
C LYS A 199 -11.82 -1.28 1.50
N ASN A 200 -12.77 -2.21 1.49
CA ASN A 200 -12.68 -3.44 2.28
C ASN A 200 -11.53 -4.36 1.82
N TYR A 201 -11.16 -4.32 0.53
CA TYR A 201 -10.06 -5.13 0.01
C TYR A 201 -8.70 -4.61 0.48
N TYR A 202 -8.46 -3.29 0.43
CA TYR A 202 -7.20 -2.67 0.85
C TYR A 202 -7.11 -2.44 2.37
N SER A 203 -8.25 -2.28 3.04
CA SER A 203 -8.31 -2.11 4.49
C SER A 203 -9.51 -2.91 5.04
N PRO A 204 -9.29 -4.19 5.41
CA PRO A 204 -10.36 -5.06 5.90
C PRO A 204 -10.86 -4.71 7.31
N TYR A 205 -10.10 -3.93 8.07
CA TYR A 205 -10.43 -3.54 9.43
C TYR A 205 -11.20 -2.23 9.47
N SER A 206 -12.34 -2.20 10.16
CA SER A 206 -13.20 -1.01 10.28
C SER A 206 -12.51 0.15 10.98
N ASP A 207 -11.63 -0.17 11.93
CA ASP A 207 -10.94 0.83 12.76
C ASP A 207 -9.90 1.63 11.96
N ASP A 208 -9.43 1.10 10.84
CA ASP A 208 -8.52 1.74 9.92
C ASP A 208 -9.23 2.58 8.84
N GLN A 209 -10.58 2.58 8.81
CA GLN A 209 -11.38 3.25 7.78
C GLN A 209 -11.94 4.58 8.27
N GLU A 210 -12.18 5.52 7.31
CA GLU A 210 -12.76 6.85 7.56
C GLU A 210 -11.98 7.66 8.60
N ILE A 211 -10.66 7.62 8.53
CA ILE A 211 -9.78 8.29 9.49
C ILE A 211 -9.67 9.79 9.20
N ARG A 212 -9.89 10.61 10.21
CA ARG A 212 -9.80 12.06 10.07
C ARG A 212 -8.36 12.54 10.04
N ILE A 213 -7.99 13.25 8.97
CA ILE A 213 -6.69 13.90 8.79
C ILE A 213 -6.94 15.39 8.50
N GLY A 214 -6.70 16.23 9.50
CA GLY A 214 -7.03 17.65 9.44
C GLY A 214 -8.53 17.88 9.26
N LYS A 215 -8.92 18.54 8.17
CA LYS A 215 -10.33 18.81 7.80
C LYS A 215 -10.95 17.72 6.92
N PHE A 216 -10.17 16.74 6.48
CA PHE A 216 -10.60 15.68 5.56
C PHE A 216 -10.70 14.33 6.25
N PHE A 217 -11.40 13.40 5.61
CA PHE A 217 -11.44 12.00 5.98
C PHE A 217 -10.75 11.18 4.88
N ALA A 218 -9.79 10.34 5.28
CA ALA A 218 -9.18 9.35 4.42
C ALA A 218 -10.05 8.08 4.39
N ASP A 219 -10.14 7.42 3.24
CA ASP A 219 -10.90 6.16 3.12
C ASP A 219 -10.32 5.07 4.03
N ALA A 220 -8.99 4.99 4.12
CA ALA A 220 -8.30 4.15 5.08
C ALA A 220 -6.90 4.69 5.42
N VAL A 221 -6.40 4.31 6.61
CA VAL A 221 -5.03 4.59 7.05
C VAL A 221 -4.48 3.33 7.72
N ASN A 222 -3.35 2.84 7.27
CA ASN A 222 -2.64 1.70 7.85
C ASN A 222 -1.13 1.95 7.89
N GLU A 223 -0.33 0.91 8.14
CA GLU A 223 1.14 0.98 8.20
C GLU A 223 1.79 1.43 6.87
N ASP A 224 1.15 1.18 5.73
CA ASP A 224 1.62 1.62 4.40
C ASP A 224 1.30 3.09 4.10
N GLY A 225 0.49 3.75 4.92
CA GLY A 225 0.09 5.14 4.80
C GLY A 225 -1.40 5.36 4.60
N ILE A 226 -1.73 6.42 3.86
CA ILE A 226 -3.10 6.84 3.57
C ILE A 226 -3.57 6.20 2.27
N PHE A 227 -4.75 5.57 2.30
CA PHE A 227 -5.43 5.03 1.12
C PHE A 227 -6.65 5.87 0.78
N GLU A 228 -6.76 6.22 -0.48
CA GLU A 228 -7.91 6.96 -1.02
C GLU A 228 -8.44 6.25 -2.27
N ILE A 229 -9.69 5.80 -2.23
CA ILE A 229 -10.34 5.09 -3.32
C ILE A 229 -11.15 6.07 -4.16
N GLN A 230 -10.67 6.40 -5.34
CA GLN A 230 -11.33 7.37 -6.20
C GLN A 230 -11.95 6.69 -7.42
N THR A 231 -13.26 6.49 -7.37
CA THR A 231 -14.04 5.86 -8.45
C THR A 231 -14.43 6.82 -9.56
N ARG A 232 -14.29 8.11 -9.32
CA ARG A 232 -14.57 9.21 -10.28
C ARG A 232 -13.28 9.98 -10.59
N LYS A 233 -13.46 11.20 -11.03
CA LYS A 233 -12.40 12.11 -11.47
C LYS A 233 -11.34 12.35 -10.39
N LEU A 234 -10.10 12.02 -10.68
CA LEU A 234 -8.97 12.19 -9.76
C LEU A 234 -8.76 13.64 -9.33
N HIS A 235 -9.10 14.62 -10.17
CA HIS A 235 -8.95 16.04 -9.81
C HIS A 235 -9.71 16.44 -8.55
N ALA A 236 -10.80 15.72 -8.21
CA ALA A 236 -11.57 15.97 -7.00
C ALA A 236 -10.75 15.73 -5.71
N LEU A 237 -9.64 14.99 -5.81
CA LEU A 237 -8.73 14.73 -4.70
C LEU A 237 -7.73 15.85 -4.45
N SER A 238 -7.62 16.86 -5.33
CA SER A 238 -6.51 17.82 -5.30
C SER A 238 -6.31 18.50 -3.94
N GLU A 239 -7.36 18.94 -3.26
CA GLU A 239 -7.25 19.56 -1.93
C GLU A 239 -6.89 18.55 -0.84
N LYS A 240 -7.41 17.32 -0.94
CA LYS A 240 -7.05 16.22 -0.03
C LYS A 240 -5.58 15.82 -0.19
N LEU A 241 -5.11 15.69 -1.42
CA LEU A 241 -3.72 15.31 -1.72
C LEU A 241 -2.72 16.33 -1.16
N GLU A 242 -2.99 17.63 -1.27
CA GLU A 242 -2.15 18.65 -0.66
C GLU A 242 -2.02 18.48 0.86
N ALA A 243 -3.09 18.08 1.54
CA ALA A 243 -3.07 17.84 2.97
C ALA A 243 -2.46 16.47 3.34
N PHE A 244 -2.77 15.44 2.56
CA PHE A 244 -2.39 14.07 2.87
C PHE A 244 -0.91 13.79 2.60
N THR A 245 -0.34 14.33 1.50
CA THR A 245 1.08 14.17 1.18
C THR A 245 2.01 14.86 2.19
N GLN A 246 1.50 15.88 2.91
CA GLN A 246 2.21 16.47 4.04
C GLN A 246 2.14 15.61 5.31
N ALA A 247 1.17 14.72 5.40
CA ALA A 247 0.95 13.90 6.58
C ALA A 247 1.66 12.54 6.49
N ALA A 248 1.56 11.84 5.36
CA ALA A 248 2.11 10.52 5.14
C ALA A 248 2.19 10.20 3.65
N ARG A 249 2.66 8.98 3.32
CA ARG A 249 2.54 8.42 1.96
C ARG A 249 1.07 8.26 1.61
N VAL A 250 0.73 8.52 0.35
CA VAL A 250 -0.64 8.44 -0.16
C VAL A 250 -0.73 7.42 -1.28
N THR A 251 -1.60 6.45 -1.14
CA THR A 251 -1.94 5.50 -2.20
C THR A 251 -3.32 5.83 -2.74
N ILE A 252 -3.38 6.24 -4.01
CA ILE A 252 -4.62 6.49 -4.73
C ILE A 252 -5.01 5.21 -5.46
N VAL A 253 -6.16 4.65 -5.13
CA VAL A 253 -6.71 3.48 -5.83
C VAL A 253 -7.79 3.93 -6.81
N HIS A 254 -7.52 3.74 -8.10
CA HIS A 254 -8.46 4.08 -9.17
C HIS A 254 -8.94 2.82 -9.90
N PRO A 255 -10.25 2.48 -9.83
CA PRO A 255 -10.78 1.31 -10.52
C PRO A 255 -10.86 1.52 -12.02
N VAL A 256 -10.37 0.53 -12.78
CA VAL A 256 -10.40 0.52 -14.25
C VAL A 256 -11.15 -0.71 -14.73
N GLU A 257 -12.25 -0.50 -15.45
CA GLU A 257 -13.00 -1.58 -16.08
C GLU A 257 -12.20 -2.13 -17.28
N VAL A 258 -11.70 -3.36 -17.20
CA VAL A 258 -10.95 -4.02 -18.29
C VAL A 258 -11.71 -5.15 -18.97
N MET A 259 -12.69 -5.72 -18.28
CA MET A 259 -13.62 -6.71 -18.81
C MET A 259 -15.03 -6.42 -18.31
N SER A 260 -16.03 -6.54 -19.17
CA SER A 260 -17.42 -6.45 -18.70
C SER A 260 -18.39 -7.30 -19.50
N ARG A 261 -19.52 -7.62 -18.85
CA ARG A 261 -20.71 -8.21 -19.47
C ARG A 261 -21.95 -7.45 -19.05
N ASN A 262 -23.03 -7.61 -19.81
CA ASN A 262 -24.36 -7.14 -19.40
C ASN A 262 -25.24 -8.35 -19.04
N VAL A 263 -26.00 -8.19 -17.97
CA VAL A 263 -27.08 -9.08 -17.56
C VAL A 263 -28.37 -8.26 -17.59
N TYR A 264 -29.28 -8.58 -18.49
CA TYR A 264 -30.55 -7.88 -18.64
C TYR A 264 -31.59 -8.55 -17.75
N ILE A 265 -32.29 -7.74 -16.96
CA ILE A 265 -33.21 -8.23 -15.90
C ILE A 265 -34.54 -7.49 -16.08
N ASN A 266 -35.64 -8.22 -16.03
CA ASN A 266 -36.95 -7.64 -15.88
C ASN A 266 -37.06 -6.95 -14.51
N SER A 267 -37.30 -5.65 -14.46
CA SER A 267 -37.33 -4.90 -13.20
C SER A 267 -38.54 -5.25 -12.31
N ASP A 268 -39.61 -5.82 -12.89
CA ASP A 268 -40.86 -6.09 -12.19
C ASP A 268 -40.86 -7.50 -11.59
N THR A 269 -40.27 -8.47 -12.31
CA THR A 269 -40.24 -9.89 -11.90
C THR A 269 -38.90 -10.33 -11.31
N GLY A 270 -37.79 -9.59 -11.61
CA GLY A 270 -36.45 -10.01 -11.25
C GLY A 270 -35.84 -11.10 -12.17
N GLU A 271 -36.56 -11.52 -13.21
CA GLU A 271 -36.15 -12.59 -14.11
C GLU A 271 -34.98 -12.11 -15.00
N ILE A 272 -33.98 -13.00 -15.21
CA ILE A 272 -32.89 -12.75 -16.14
C ILE A 272 -33.38 -13.00 -17.56
N LEU A 273 -33.38 -11.98 -18.38
CA LEU A 273 -33.82 -12.03 -19.77
C LEU A 273 -32.71 -12.46 -20.71
N GLU A 274 -31.49 -12.00 -20.50
CA GLU A 274 -30.32 -12.31 -21.34
C GLU A 274 -29.04 -12.02 -20.57
N GLU A 275 -28.01 -12.86 -20.80
CA GLU A 275 -26.64 -12.62 -20.37
C GLU A 275 -25.73 -12.52 -21.60
N THR A 276 -24.89 -11.49 -21.66
CA THR A 276 -23.89 -11.37 -22.73
C THR A 276 -22.56 -11.98 -22.27
N PRO A 277 -21.72 -12.49 -23.20
CA PRO A 277 -20.38 -12.92 -22.84
C PRO A 277 -19.52 -11.73 -22.37
N PHE A 278 -18.50 -12.01 -21.54
CA PHE A 278 -17.50 -11.01 -21.17
C PHE A 278 -16.73 -10.52 -22.38
N ARG A 279 -16.53 -9.20 -22.45
CA ARG A 279 -15.73 -8.55 -23.50
C ARG A 279 -14.67 -7.65 -22.86
N ARG A 280 -13.51 -7.57 -23.51
CA ARG A 280 -12.46 -6.63 -23.11
C ARG A 280 -12.93 -5.19 -23.37
N VAL A 281 -12.57 -4.31 -22.46
CA VAL A 281 -12.85 -2.87 -22.54
C VAL A 281 -11.51 -2.13 -22.55
N ASN A 282 -11.33 -1.20 -23.48
CA ASN A 282 -10.14 -0.37 -23.53
C ASN A 282 -10.45 1.01 -22.91
N LYS A 283 -9.80 1.30 -21.76
CA LYS A 283 -9.95 2.53 -20.99
C LYS A 283 -8.67 3.38 -20.97
N ARG A 284 -7.71 3.13 -21.82
CA ARG A 284 -6.40 3.83 -21.81
C ARG A 284 -6.54 5.33 -21.93
N GLN A 285 -7.43 5.83 -22.80
CA GLN A 285 -7.66 7.26 -22.94
C GLN A 285 -8.18 7.88 -21.62
N GLU A 286 -9.15 7.24 -20.99
CA GLU A 286 -9.71 7.69 -19.71
C GLU A 286 -8.64 7.72 -18.61
N ILE A 287 -7.75 6.72 -18.57
CA ILE A 287 -6.61 6.69 -17.63
C ILE A 287 -5.70 7.90 -17.82
N TYR A 288 -5.35 8.24 -19.06
CA TYR A 288 -4.50 9.40 -19.33
C TYR A 288 -5.20 10.72 -18.98
N GLU A 289 -6.51 10.85 -19.25
CA GLU A 289 -7.30 12.02 -18.86
C GLU A 289 -7.33 12.19 -17.32
N GLU A 290 -7.51 11.09 -16.59
CA GLU A 290 -7.51 11.11 -15.12
C GLU A 290 -6.13 11.46 -14.54
N LEU A 291 -5.07 10.84 -15.02
CA LEU A 291 -3.69 11.14 -14.59
C LEU A 291 -3.33 12.61 -14.88
N TYR A 292 -3.67 13.12 -16.05
CA TYR A 292 -3.41 14.51 -16.40
C TYR A 292 -4.18 15.50 -15.52
N SER A 293 -5.34 15.10 -15.03
CA SER A 293 -6.15 15.94 -14.14
C SER A 293 -5.46 16.25 -12.80
N ILE A 294 -4.54 15.39 -12.36
CA ILE A 294 -3.70 15.55 -11.16
C ILE A 294 -2.24 15.86 -11.49
N ARG A 295 -1.94 16.39 -12.67
CA ARG A 295 -0.57 16.58 -13.19
C ARG A 295 0.38 17.29 -12.23
N LYS A 296 -0.10 18.21 -11.40
CA LYS A 296 0.70 18.93 -10.40
C LYS A 296 1.31 18.02 -9.32
N PHE A 297 0.80 16.80 -9.18
CA PHE A 297 1.27 15.80 -8.22
C PHE A 297 2.09 14.68 -8.85
N LEU A 298 2.23 14.63 -10.18
CA LEU A 298 2.92 13.52 -10.86
C LEU A 298 4.42 13.44 -10.57
N SER A 299 5.01 14.49 -10.03
CA SER A 299 6.39 14.53 -9.55
C SER A 299 6.54 14.27 -8.04
N ASP A 300 5.45 14.05 -7.31
CA ASP A 300 5.48 13.85 -5.86
C ASP A 300 5.77 12.38 -5.51
N SER A 301 6.95 12.12 -4.94
CA SER A 301 7.41 10.78 -4.56
C SER A 301 6.63 10.17 -3.38
N ASN A 302 5.80 10.95 -2.68
CA ASN A 302 4.94 10.46 -1.60
C ASN A 302 3.65 9.83 -2.12
N ILE A 303 3.41 9.84 -3.44
CA ILE A 303 2.19 9.30 -4.04
C ILE A 303 2.48 8.01 -4.80
N THR A 304 1.65 7.02 -4.57
CA THR A 304 1.54 5.81 -5.40
C THR A 304 0.13 5.76 -5.98
N ILE A 305 0.01 5.49 -7.28
CA ILE A 305 -1.27 5.26 -7.93
C ILE A 305 -1.42 3.77 -8.20
N ILE A 306 -2.55 3.19 -7.80
CA ILE A 306 -2.93 1.82 -8.14
C ILE A 306 -4.08 1.89 -9.13
N LEU A 307 -3.84 1.40 -10.36
CA LEU A 307 -4.92 1.13 -11.30
C LEU A 307 -5.45 -0.28 -11.03
N ALA A 308 -6.58 -0.36 -10.32
CA ALA A 308 -7.25 -1.61 -9.98
C ALA A 308 -8.07 -2.08 -11.19
N LYS A 309 -7.55 -3.03 -11.96
CA LYS A 309 -8.18 -3.54 -13.18
C LYS A 309 -9.27 -4.55 -12.82
N LEU A 310 -10.53 -4.18 -13.08
CA LEU A 310 -11.71 -4.91 -12.65
C LEU A 310 -12.44 -5.60 -13.80
N LYS A 311 -12.96 -6.77 -13.50
CA LYS A 311 -13.99 -7.47 -14.29
C LYS A 311 -15.36 -7.14 -13.69
N ILE A 312 -16.23 -6.53 -14.50
CA ILE A 312 -17.48 -5.93 -14.02
C ILE A 312 -18.68 -6.60 -14.70
N GLU A 313 -19.68 -6.94 -13.91
CA GLU A 313 -21.01 -7.30 -14.35
C GLU A 313 -21.93 -6.07 -14.27
N LYS A 314 -22.55 -5.73 -15.40
CA LYS A 314 -23.53 -4.64 -15.50
C LYS A 314 -24.93 -5.24 -15.53
N ARG A 315 -25.64 -5.19 -14.42
CA ARG A 315 -27.06 -5.59 -14.37
C ARG A 315 -27.91 -4.43 -14.85
N VAL A 316 -28.61 -4.66 -15.95
CA VAL A 316 -29.49 -3.69 -16.61
C VAL A 316 -30.92 -4.08 -16.33
N ALA A 317 -31.52 -3.49 -15.28
CA ALA A 317 -32.92 -3.69 -14.95
C ALA A 317 -33.81 -2.74 -15.77
N TYR A 318 -34.81 -3.30 -16.45
CA TYR A 318 -35.73 -2.56 -17.29
C TYR A 318 -37.11 -3.25 -17.28
N PRO A 319 -38.23 -2.50 -17.24
CA PRO A 319 -39.55 -3.09 -17.32
C PRO A 319 -39.81 -3.67 -18.71
N GLY A 320 -40.24 -4.93 -18.79
CA GLY A 320 -40.54 -5.63 -20.03
C GLY A 320 -39.88 -7.02 -20.11
N ASN A 321 -40.39 -7.84 -21.03
CA ASN A 321 -40.04 -9.27 -21.14
C ASN A 321 -38.97 -9.55 -22.22
N SER A 322 -38.29 -8.52 -22.74
CA SER A 322 -37.24 -8.65 -23.74
C SER A 322 -36.10 -7.67 -23.48
N ARG A 323 -34.93 -8.01 -24.04
CA ARG A 323 -33.76 -7.14 -23.94
C ARG A 323 -34.08 -5.71 -24.43
N PRO A 324 -33.80 -4.67 -23.63
CA PRO A 324 -34.03 -3.27 -23.99
C PRO A 324 -33.06 -2.81 -25.07
N ASP A 325 -33.55 -2.03 -26.06
CA ASP A 325 -32.68 -1.34 -27.02
C ASP A 325 -32.00 -0.15 -26.35
N MET A 326 -30.80 -0.37 -25.85
CA MET A 326 -29.96 0.63 -25.17
C MET A 326 -29.45 1.75 -26.09
N ARG A 327 -29.72 1.73 -27.41
CA ARG A 327 -29.45 2.86 -28.32
C ARG A 327 -30.48 3.95 -28.16
N SER A 328 -31.72 3.59 -27.80
CA SER A 328 -32.79 4.55 -27.53
C SER A 328 -32.53 5.35 -26.26
N ARG A 329 -32.60 6.69 -26.36
CA ARG A 329 -32.43 7.61 -25.23
C ARG A 329 -33.53 7.44 -24.17
N SER A 330 -34.75 7.13 -24.60
CA SER A 330 -35.89 6.90 -23.71
C SER A 330 -35.72 5.62 -22.90
N VAL A 331 -35.22 4.54 -23.52
CA VAL A 331 -34.91 3.29 -22.86
C VAL A 331 -33.79 3.46 -21.87
N ARG A 332 -32.67 4.12 -22.24
CA ARG A 332 -31.56 4.39 -21.31
C ARG A 332 -31.97 5.18 -20.08
N LYS A 333 -32.90 6.11 -20.21
CA LYS A 333 -33.42 6.90 -19.08
C LYS A 333 -34.23 6.06 -18.09
N LYS A 334 -34.89 4.99 -18.56
CA LYS A 334 -35.73 4.08 -17.74
C LYS A 334 -34.92 2.89 -17.20
N ALA A 335 -33.83 2.55 -17.84
CA ALA A 335 -33.00 1.42 -17.43
C ALA A 335 -32.20 1.77 -16.19
N ASN A 336 -32.24 0.86 -15.24
CA ASN A 336 -31.43 0.91 -14.02
C ASN A 336 -30.21 0.03 -14.20
N ILE A 337 -28.99 0.60 -14.16
CA ILE A 337 -27.76 -0.13 -14.38
C ILE A 337 -27.00 -0.24 -13.05
N THR A 338 -26.77 -1.46 -12.58
CA THR A 338 -25.94 -1.75 -11.40
C THR A 338 -24.63 -2.37 -11.84
N LYS A 339 -23.51 -1.83 -11.39
CA LYS A 339 -22.15 -2.36 -11.66
C LYS A 339 -21.66 -3.15 -10.46
N ILE A 340 -21.37 -4.43 -10.68
CA ILE A 340 -20.86 -5.34 -9.66
C ILE A 340 -19.42 -5.69 -10.03
N PRO A 341 -18.41 -5.37 -9.22
CA PRO A 341 -17.03 -5.75 -9.46
C PRO A 341 -16.84 -7.22 -9.04
N LEU A 342 -16.78 -8.12 -10.01
CA LEU A 342 -16.71 -9.57 -9.74
C LEU A 342 -15.30 -10.02 -9.36
N GLU A 343 -14.28 -9.37 -9.93
CA GLU A 343 -12.89 -9.83 -9.82
C GLU A 343 -11.92 -8.66 -9.99
N LEU A 344 -10.87 -8.64 -9.16
CA LEU A 344 -9.69 -7.83 -9.37
C LEU A 344 -8.71 -8.61 -10.23
N VAL A 345 -8.67 -8.29 -11.53
CA VAL A 345 -7.90 -9.04 -12.53
C VAL A 345 -6.40 -8.79 -12.38
N GLU A 346 -6.05 -7.53 -12.10
CA GLU A 346 -4.66 -7.08 -12.00
C GLU A 346 -4.58 -5.75 -11.26
N GLU A 347 -3.49 -5.53 -10.53
CA GLU A 347 -3.11 -4.24 -9.96
C GLU A 347 -1.88 -3.70 -10.71
N LEU A 348 -2.01 -2.53 -11.32
CA LEU A 348 -0.85 -1.81 -11.82
C LEU A 348 -0.47 -0.72 -10.81
N ARG A 349 0.60 -0.96 -10.06
CA ARG A 349 1.14 -0.01 -9.07
C ARG A 349 2.14 0.93 -9.73
N ILE A 350 1.94 2.22 -9.55
CA ILE A 350 2.69 3.32 -10.19
C ILE A 350 3.19 4.25 -9.08
N PRO A 351 4.35 3.95 -8.45
CA PRO A 351 4.99 4.90 -7.54
C PRO A 351 5.46 6.11 -8.34
N LEU A 352 5.08 7.31 -7.95
CA LEU A 352 5.44 8.53 -8.65
C LEU A 352 6.84 9.03 -8.27
N PRO A 353 7.54 9.70 -9.17
CA PRO A 353 7.26 9.87 -10.61
C PRO A 353 7.71 8.68 -11.47
N GLY A 354 8.69 7.89 -11.01
CA GLY A 354 9.42 6.87 -11.79
C GLY A 354 8.52 5.77 -12.37
N GLY A 355 7.49 5.34 -11.63
CA GLY A 355 6.54 4.32 -12.06
C GLY A 355 5.75 4.67 -13.32
N LEU A 356 5.63 5.97 -13.66
CA LEU A 356 5.01 6.39 -14.91
C LEU A 356 5.81 5.99 -16.16
N SER A 357 7.04 5.50 -16.00
CA SER A 357 7.83 4.90 -17.10
C SER A 357 7.10 3.74 -17.79
N VAL A 358 6.16 3.07 -17.13
CA VAL A 358 5.28 2.04 -17.73
C VAL A 358 4.49 2.58 -18.93
N PHE A 359 4.30 3.88 -19.00
CA PHE A 359 3.68 4.56 -20.12
C PHE A 359 4.69 5.06 -21.16
N MET A 360 5.99 4.76 -21.05
CA MET A 360 6.97 5.15 -22.07
C MET A 360 6.80 4.27 -23.30
N PRO A 361 6.63 4.83 -24.52
CA PRO A 361 6.60 4.02 -25.75
C PRO A 361 7.97 3.38 -26.00
N GLU A 362 7.97 2.17 -26.47
CA GLU A 362 9.19 1.52 -26.95
C GLU A 362 9.65 2.13 -28.28
N GLY A 363 10.97 2.15 -28.51
CA GLY A 363 11.54 2.58 -29.78
C GLY A 363 11.58 4.10 -29.99
N LEU A 364 11.52 4.91 -28.93
CA LEU A 364 11.75 6.34 -29.05
C LEU A 364 13.20 6.63 -29.42
N PRO A 365 13.46 7.54 -30.40
CA PRO A 365 14.80 8.02 -30.69
C PRO A 365 15.35 8.86 -29.53
N GLU A 366 16.64 9.16 -29.56
CA GLU A 366 17.30 9.92 -28.50
C GLU A 366 16.70 11.33 -28.35
N GLU A 367 16.39 11.97 -29.48
CA GLU A 367 15.59 13.20 -29.55
C GLU A 367 14.41 12.99 -30.48
N PHE A 368 13.26 13.51 -30.10
CA PHE A 368 12.01 13.34 -30.84
C PHE A 368 11.11 14.57 -30.72
N THR A 369 10.28 14.78 -31.72
CA THR A 369 9.18 15.73 -31.69
C THR A 369 7.90 15.11 -31.14
N LYS A 370 6.93 15.95 -30.74
CA LYS A 370 5.59 15.49 -30.35
C LYS A 370 4.93 14.62 -31.43
N SER A 371 5.11 14.97 -32.72
CA SER A 371 4.54 14.19 -33.82
C SER A 371 5.15 12.78 -33.91
N GLU A 372 6.45 12.65 -33.75
CA GLU A 372 7.15 11.36 -33.76
C GLU A 372 6.73 10.51 -32.55
N PHE A 373 6.65 11.11 -31.36
CA PHE A 373 6.12 10.42 -30.17
C PHE A 373 4.72 9.85 -30.42
N CYS A 374 3.78 10.67 -30.94
CA CYS A 374 2.44 10.23 -31.22
C CYS A 374 2.36 9.13 -32.30
N ASN A 375 3.23 9.21 -33.32
CA ASN A 375 3.31 8.18 -34.36
C ASN A 375 3.86 6.84 -33.85
N ILE A 376 4.80 6.87 -32.90
CA ILE A 376 5.38 5.68 -32.26
C ILE A 376 4.38 5.07 -31.29
N ALA A 377 3.78 5.91 -30.44
CA ALA A 377 2.81 5.47 -29.43
C ALA A 377 1.55 4.81 -30.02
N LYS A 378 1.08 5.27 -31.21
CA LYS A 378 -0.08 4.73 -31.96
C LYS A 378 -1.35 4.47 -31.15
N GLU A 379 -1.57 5.27 -30.11
CA GLU A 379 -2.70 5.11 -29.19
C GLU A 379 -3.59 6.36 -29.17
N PRO A 380 -4.87 6.23 -28.81
CA PRO A 380 -5.69 7.38 -28.46
C PRO A 380 -5.04 8.16 -27.33
N ALA A 381 -5.15 9.50 -27.39
CA ALA A 381 -4.58 10.42 -26.40
C ALA A 381 -3.03 10.36 -26.23
N SER A 382 -2.27 9.92 -27.23
CA SER A 382 -0.79 9.90 -27.21
C SER A 382 -0.19 11.27 -26.87
N SER A 383 -0.84 12.37 -27.28
CA SER A 383 -0.44 13.73 -26.92
C SER A 383 -0.52 13.98 -25.41
N LEU A 384 -1.55 13.47 -24.76
CA LEU A 384 -1.77 13.59 -23.32
C LEU A 384 -0.76 12.72 -22.55
N ARG A 385 -0.48 11.52 -23.07
CA ARG A 385 0.55 10.62 -22.56
C ARG A 385 1.94 11.29 -22.53
N LEU A 386 2.32 12.02 -23.59
CA LEU A 386 3.55 12.81 -23.62
C LEU A 386 3.57 13.88 -22.50
N GLU A 387 2.46 14.62 -22.33
CA GLU A 387 2.39 15.65 -21.30
C GLU A 387 2.50 15.05 -19.88
N ILE A 388 1.87 13.90 -19.61
CA ILE A 388 1.99 13.19 -18.33
C ILE A 388 3.45 12.83 -18.04
N LEU A 389 4.17 12.24 -19.01
CA LEU A 389 5.57 11.87 -18.87
C LEU A 389 6.49 13.08 -18.69
N ARG A 390 6.11 14.21 -19.28
CA ARG A 390 6.82 15.47 -19.14
C ARG A 390 6.61 16.10 -17.75
N GLU A 391 5.38 16.18 -17.29
CA GLU A 391 5.04 16.69 -15.95
C GLU A 391 5.68 15.82 -14.84
N ALA A 392 5.84 14.54 -15.09
CA ALA A 392 6.57 13.62 -14.20
C ALA A 392 8.11 13.77 -14.28
N GLY A 393 8.62 14.60 -15.19
CA GLY A 393 10.06 14.77 -15.39
C GLY A 393 10.76 13.61 -16.09
N LEU A 394 10.04 12.63 -16.62
CA LEU A 394 10.59 11.48 -17.36
C LEU A 394 10.97 11.83 -18.80
N ILE A 395 10.34 12.84 -19.37
CA ILE A 395 10.67 13.44 -20.67
C ILE A 395 10.95 14.93 -20.44
N VAL A 396 12.03 15.41 -21.02
CA VAL A 396 12.45 16.81 -20.94
C VAL A 396 12.53 17.44 -22.32
N ARG A 397 12.27 18.75 -22.37
CA ARG A 397 12.49 19.52 -23.58
C ARG A 397 13.97 19.86 -23.68
N VAL A 398 14.61 19.47 -24.79
CA VAL A 398 16.05 19.69 -25.03
C VAL A 398 16.34 20.78 -26.07
N GLY A 399 15.34 21.15 -26.88
CA GLY A 399 15.54 22.14 -27.92
C GLY A 399 14.31 22.41 -28.78
N SER A 400 14.58 22.84 -30.01
CA SER A 400 13.56 23.01 -31.05
C SER A 400 14.13 22.76 -32.43
N GLN A 401 13.32 22.18 -33.30
CA GLN A 401 13.61 21.98 -34.72
C GLN A 401 12.61 22.79 -35.55
N GLY A 402 13.03 23.94 -36.00
CA GLY A 402 12.14 24.93 -36.62
C GLY A 402 11.06 25.38 -35.60
N ARG A 403 9.79 25.18 -35.96
CA ARG A 403 8.64 25.52 -35.07
C ARG A 403 8.24 24.39 -34.10
N LYS A 404 8.92 23.24 -34.12
CA LYS A 404 8.58 22.07 -33.29
C LYS A 404 9.55 21.97 -32.12
N TYR A 405 9.05 21.67 -30.94
CA TYR A 405 9.89 21.37 -29.78
C TYR A 405 10.49 19.97 -29.92
N LEU A 406 11.77 19.84 -29.50
CA LEU A 406 12.49 18.58 -29.35
C LEU A 406 12.48 18.16 -27.89
N TYR A 407 12.26 16.90 -27.69
CA TYR A 407 12.20 16.23 -26.41
C TYR A 407 13.19 15.07 -26.37
N SER A 408 13.64 14.71 -25.18
CA SER A 408 14.46 13.53 -24.91
C SER A 408 13.97 12.83 -23.64
N VAL A 409 14.20 11.52 -23.54
CA VAL A 409 13.99 10.77 -22.31
C VAL A 409 15.00 11.23 -21.28
N ASN A 410 14.57 11.59 -20.10
CA ASN A 410 15.44 12.01 -19.01
C ASN A 410 16.23 10.81 -18.45
N LYS A 411 17.47 10.63 -18.88
CA LYS A 411 18.36 9.54 -18.42
C LYS A 411 18.87 9.74 -16.97
N GLY A 412 18.62 10.91 -16.36
CA GLY A 412 19.05 11.28 -14.99
C GLY A 412 17.91 11.30 -13.95
N GLY A 413 16.70 10.96 -14.31
CA GLY A 413 15.49 11.07 -13.48
C GLY A 413 15.17 9.86 -12.60
N ALA A 414 16.18 9.17 -12.08
CA ALA A 414 16.05 8.21 -11.00
C ALA A 414 17.13 8.52 -9.95
N LYS A 415 17.04 9.72 -9.34
CA LYS A 415 17.77 10.03 -8.11
C LYS A 415 16.79 10.28 -6.99
#